data_d43b0752638881b2b5d0f3180c096d80
#
_entry.id   d43b0752638881b2b5d0f3180c096d80
#
_cell.length_a   1.000
_cell.length_b   1.000
_cell.length_c   1.000
_cell.angle_alpha   90.00
_cell.angle_beta   90.00
_cell.angle_gamma   90.00
#
_symmetry.space_group_name_H-M   'P 1'
#
loop_
_entity.id
_entity.type
_entity.pdbx_description
1 polymer ?
#
loop_
_entity_poly.entity_id
_entity_poly.type
_entity_poly.pdbx_seq_one_letter_code
_entity_poly.pdbx_strand_id
1 'polypeptide(L)'
;MGPPIFLQKTMKKKFKKFVKDKTEFNKIKPKKNAIYLLMPHGPTFFPALRLPFLYNFEDEYPLLFINKWFLLIPGFAAITKLFSGFISTEKGNLKLAILQKARPIIIYPNGAKEVLANSIQNPKILLPIQKKILYYLLKSKKNIHVVTILNETKCYSFNSSLVKIYKFINKFIDIGIPFPLPYYSGEKLNIHMSNAINTKKFKNIYILEKKILNHLKI
;
A
#
# COMPACT_ATOMS: atom_id res chain seq x y z
N MET A 1 -25.37 -0.50 7.42
CA MET A 1 -25.15 -1.76 8.18
C MET A 1 -24.10 -2.57 7.43
N GLY A 2 -23.16 -3.22 8.15
CA GLY A 2 -22.18 -4.12 7.53
C GLY A 2 -22.77 -5.53 7.36
N PRO A 3 -22.15 -6.39 6.52
CA PRO A 3 -22.62 -7.75 6.35
C PRO A 3 -22.54 -8.53 7.69
N PRO A 4 -23.39 -9.55 7.88
CA PRO A 4 -23.40 -10.36 9.09
C PRO A 4 -22.02 -10.94 9.44
N ILE A 5 -21.69 -11.04 10.71
CA ILE A 5 -20.34 -11.47 11.21
C ILE A 5 -19.92 -12.83 10.63
N PHE A 6 -20.87 -13.74 10.46
CA PHE A 6 -20.62 -15.05 9.84
C PHE A 6 -20.15 -14.93 8.39
N LEU A 7 -20.82 -14.09 7.61
CA LEU A 7 -20.46 -13.85 6.21
C LEU A 7 -19.05 -13.24 6.10
N GLN A 8 -18.72 -12.33 7.04
CA GLN A 8 -17.38 -11.72 7.11
C GLN A 8 -16.30 -12.76 7.38
N LYS A 9 -16.51 -13.70 8.32
CA LYS A 9 -15.55 -14.77 8.63
C LYS A 9 -15.33 -15.69 7.43
N THR A 10 -16.39 -16.10 6.76
CA THR A 10 -16.33 -16.99 5.59
C THR A 10 -15.63 -16.30 4.41
N MET A 11 -15.97 -15.05 4.12
CA MET A 11 -15.31 -14.26 3.08
C MET A 11 -13.84 -14.07 3.37
N LYS A 12 -13.48 -13.72 4.61
CA LYS A 12 -12.07 -13.60 5.03
C LYS A 12 -11.31 -14.91 4.82
N LYS A 13 -11.88 -16.06 5.17
CA LYS A 13 -11.23 -17.37 4.99
C LYS A 13 -10.98 -17.68 3.52
N LYS A 14 -11.97 -17.50 2.66
CA LYS A 14 -11.85 -17.71 1.20
C LYS A 14 -10.85 -16.75 0.58
N PHE A 15 -10.90 -15.47 0.95
CA PHE A 15 -9.96 -14.47 0.45
C PHE A 15 -8.53 -14.74 0.93
N LYS A 16 -8.34 -15.15 2.19
CA LYS A 16 -7.02 -15.55 2.72
C LYS A 16 -6.42 -16.70 1.92
N LYS A 17 -7.21 -17.71 1.57
CA LYS A 17 -6.76 -18.81 0.72
C LYS A 17 -6.34 -18.30 -0.66
N PHE A 18 -7.23 -17.55 -1.33
CA PHE A 18 -6.94 -16.94 -2.64
C PHE A 18 -5.65 -16.11 -2.62
N VAL A 19 -5.47 -15.25 -1.62
CA VAL A 19 -4.28 -14.41 -1.50
C VAL A 19 -3.02 -15.24 -1.37
N LYS A 20 -3.02 -16.28 -0.53
CA LYS A 20 -1.87 -17.18 -0.35
C LYS A 20 -1.53 -17.95 -1.61
N ASP A 21 -2.54 -18.47 -2.32
CA ASP A 21 -2.35 -19.24 -3.55
C ASP A 21 -1.82 -18.38 -4.71
N LYS A 22 -2.14 -17.08 -4.69
CA LYS A 22 -1.84 -16.12 -5.76
C LYS A 22 -0.75 -15.10 -5.40
N THR A 23 0.01 -15.35 -4.32
CA THR A 23 1.08 -14.44 -3.89
C THR A 23 2.28 -15.22 -3.38
N GLU A 24 3.45 -14.89 -3.92
CA GLU A 24 4.73 -15.30 -3.36
C GLU A 24 5.20 -14.24 -2.36
N PHE A 25 5.63 -14.66 -1.19
CA PHE A 25 6.06 -13.75 -0.14
C PHE A 25 7.08 -14.38 0.80
N ASN A 26 7.96 -13.55 1.35
CA ASN A 26 8.93 -13.99 2.34
C ASN A 26 8.32 -14.05 3.76
N LYS A 27 8.86 -14.95 4.58
CA LYS A 27 8.38 -15.14 5.97
C LYS A 27 9.12 -14.20 6.93
N ILE A 28 8.69 -12.96 7.02
CA ILE A 28 9.19 -12.01 8.03
C ILE A 28 8.08 -11.72 9.04
N LYS A 29 8.44 -11.70 10.33
CA LYS A 29 7.49 -11.34 11.39
C LYS A 29 7.31 -9.82 11.44
N PRO A 30 6.08 -9.31 11.24
CA PRO A 30 5.78 -7.89 11.37
C PRO A 30 6.07 -7.38 12.79
N LYS A 31 6.51 -6.14 12.91
CA LYS A 31 6.64 -5.48 14.22
C LYS A 31 5.34 -4.79 14.59
N LYS A 32 4.97 -4.87 15.87
CA LYS A 32 3.83 -4.10 16.42
C LYS A 32 4.04 -2.61 16.16
N ASN A 33 2.96 -1.90 15.89
CA ASN A 33 2.98 -0.45 15.68
C ASN A 33 3.98 0.05 14.64
N ALA A 34 4.36 -0.80 13.67
CA ALA A 34 5.28 -0.42 12.62
C ALA A 34 4.56 0.29 11.46
N ILE A 35 5.36 0.95 10.63
CA ILE A 35 4.92 1.57 9.39
C ILE A 35 5.42 0.71 8.24
N TYR A 36 4.52 0.34 7.34
CA TYR A 36 4.79 -0.48 6.17
C TYR A 36 4.76 0.41 4.94
N LEU A 37 5.93 0.64 4.34
CA LEU A 37 6.07 1.44 3.12
C LEU A 37 6.03 0.51 1.92
N LEU A 38 4.98 0.62 1.12
CA LEU A 38 4.84 -0.14 -0.11
C LEU A 38 5.49 0.62 -1.27
N MET A 39 6.52 0.03 -1.86
CA MET A 39 7.35 0.63 -2.91
C MET A 39 7.92 -0.44 -3.85
N PRO A 40 8.05 -0.16 -5.15
CA PRO A 40 7.41 0.95 -5.84
C PRO A 40 5.89 0.78 -5.87
N HIS A 41 5.14 1.87 -5.97
CA HIS A 41 3.69 1.81 -6.15
C HIS A 41 3.38 1.49 -7.61
N GLY A 42 2.85 0.32 -7.83
CA GLY A 42 2.31 -0.05 -9.14
C GLY A 42 0.94 0.55 -9.41
N PRO A 43 0.28 0.08 -10.46
CA PRO A 43 -0.98 0.67 -10.92
C PRO A 43 -2.17 0.38 -10.01
N THR A 44 -2.02 -0.47 -8.98
CA THR A 44 -3.14 -0.86 -8.12
C THR A 44 -2.84 -0.71 -6.62
N PHE A 45 -3.90 -0.70 -5.80
CA PHE A 45 -3.81 -0.75 -4.35
C PHE A 45 -4.01 -2.18 -3.79
N PHE A 46 -4.28 -3.16 -4.66
CA PHE A 46 -4.54 -4.54 -4.25
C PHE A 46 -3.41 -5.20 -3.45
N PRO A 47 -2.12 -4.91 -3.71
CA PRO A 47 -1.06 -5.44 -2.87
C PRO A 47 -1.20 -5.07 -1.39
N ALA A 48 -1.61 -3.82 -1.09
CA ALA A 48 -1.83 -3.40 0.29
C ALA A 48 -2.95 -4.19 0.99
N LEU A 49 -4.02 -4.53 0.26
CA LEU A 49 -5.11 -5.36 0.79
C LEU A 49 -4.69 -6.80 1.07
N ARG A 50 -3.62 -7.30 0.43
CA ARG A 50 -3.11 -8.66 0.64
C ARG A 50 -2.28 -8.79 1.91
N LEU A 51 -1.58 -7.74 2.33
CA LEU A 51 -0.64 -7.80 3.46
C LEU A 51 -1.24 -8.37 4.75
N PRO A 52 -2.45 -7.98 5.19
CA PRO A 52 -3.05 -8.53 6.41
C PRO A 52 -3.31 -10.05 6.38
N PHE A 53 -3.32 -10.66 5.19
CA PHE A 53 -3.55 -12.10 5.02
C PHE A 53 -2.26 -12.90 4.82
N LEU A 54 -1.20 -12.23 4.36
CA LEU A 54 0.10 -12.85 4.13
C LEU A 54 0.92 -12.87 5.41
N TYR A 55 0.90 -11.77 6.14
CA TYR A 55 1.68 -11.58 7.35
C TYR A 55 0.78 -11.56 8.58
N ASN A 56 1.26 -12.20 9.64
CA ASN A 56 0.55 -12.21 10.91
C ASN A 56 0.81 -10.91 11.67
N PHE A 57 -0.14 -9.99 11.63
CA PHE A 57 -0.11 -8.74 12.40
C PHE A 57 -0.60 -8.92 13.84
N GLU A 58 -0.59 -10.16 14.35
CA GLU A 58 -1.22 -10.53 15.62
C GLU A 58 -2.72 -10.14 15.56
N ASP A 59 -3.28 -9.50 16.56
CA ASP A 59 -4.70 -9.14 16.60
C ASP A 59 -4.99 -7.75 16.00
N GLU A 60 -3.95 -7.06 15.50
CA GLU A 60 -4.05 -5.69 15.01
C GLU A 60 -4.01 -5.61 13.48
N TYR A 61 -5.17 -5.48 12.84
CA TYR A 61 -5.22 -5.19 11.41
C TYR A 61 -4.63 -3.80 11.12
N PRO A 62 -3.71 -3.69 10.14
CA PRO A 62 -3.10 -2.43 9.78
C PRO A 62 -4.11 -1.44 9.20
N LEU A 63 -3.86 -0.15 9.43
CA LEU A 63 -4.60 0.94 8.80
C LEU A 63 -4.00 1.23 7.42
N LEU A 64 -4.83 1.21 6.40
CA LEU A 64 -4.43 1.53 5.04
C LEU A 64 -4.73 3.01 4.73
N PHE A 65 -3.70 3.74 4.28
CA PHE A 65 -3.89 5.10 3.76
C PHE A 65 -4.42 5.06 2.34
N ILE A 66 -5.59 5.66 2.13
CA ILE A 66 -6.30 5.68 0.86
C ILE A 66 -6.72 7.11 0.53
N ASN A 67 -6.64 7.48 -0.75
CA ASN A 67 -7.18 8.74 -1.20
C ASN A 67 -8.71 8.78 -0.95
N LYS A 68 -9.21 9.91 -0.49
CA LYS A 68 -10.64 10.10 -0.14
C LYS A 68 -11.60 9.75 -1.28
N TRP A 69 -11.20 9.97 -2.51
CA TRP A 69 -12.01 9.69 -3.70
C TRP A 69 -12.40 8.21 -3.84
N PHE A 70 -11.57 7.29 -3.32
CA PHE A 70 -11.94 5.87 -3.28
C PHE A 70 -13.15 5.59 -2.39
N LEU A 71 -13.36 6.41 -1.38
CA LEU A 71 -14.48 6.25 -0.45
C LEU A 71 -15.81 6.61 -1.10
N LEU A 72 -15.78 7.33 -2.22
CA LEU A 72 -16.97 7.67 -3.01
C LEU A 72 -17.40 6.52 -3.93
N ILE A 73 -16.55 5.51 -4.15
CA ILE A 73 -16.89 4.35 -4.96
C ILE A 73 -17.85 3.47 -4.16
N PRO A 74 -19.08 3.21 -4.66
CA PRO A 74 -20.04 2.35 -3.98
C PRO A 74 -19.44 0.98 -3.62
N GLY A 75 -19.64 0.55 -2.38
CA GLY A 75 -19.11 -0.73 -1.88
C GLY A 75 -17.63 -0.74 -1.52
N PHE A 76 -16.80 0.19 -2.00
CA PHE A 76 -15.37 0.21 -1.70
C PHE A 76 -15.08 0.35 -0.20
N ALA A 77 -15.78 1.25 0.48
CA ALA A 77 -15.66 1.42 1.91
C ALA A 77 -16.04 0.15 2.71
N ALA A 78 -17.02 -0.62 2.22
CA ALA A 78 -17.38 -1.89 2.84
C ALA A 78 -16.29 -2.96 2.64
N ILE A 79 -15.73 -3.06 1.44
CA ILE A 79 -14.63 -3.98 1.12
C ILE A 79 -13.40 -3.65 1.98
N THR A 80 -13.00 -2.39 2.05
CA THR A 80 -11.82 -2.00 2.84
C THR A 80 -12.02 -2.23 4.33
N LYS A 81 -13.22 -2.03 4.88
CA LYS A 81 -13.55 -2.37 6.27
C LYS A 81 -13.47 -3.87 6.57
N LEU A 82 -13.72 -4.73 5.57
CA LEU A 82 -13.59 -6.18 5.74
C LEU A 82 -12.14 -6.62 5.92
N PHE A 83 -11.18 -5.92 5.33
CA PHE A 83 -9.78 -6.36 5.23
C PHE A 83 -8.82 -5.57 6.12
N SER A 84 -9.06 -4.28 6.28
CA SER A 84 -8.26 -3.40 7.13
C SER A 84 -9.10 -2.19 7.54
N GLY A 85 -8.68 -1.44 8.53
CA GLY A 85 -9.16 -0.07 8.69
C GLY A 85 -8.56 0.81 7.58
N PHE A 86 -9.19 1.92 7.25
CA PHE A 86 -8.59 2.90 6.34
C PHE A 86 -8.63 4.31 6.94
N ILE A 87 -7.71 5.13 6.49
CA ILE A 87 -7.63 6.53 6.82
C ILE A 87 -7.50 7.32 5.52
N SER A 88 -8.30 8.38 5.38
CA SER A 88 -8.18 9.30 4.26
C SER A 88 -6.83 10.02 4.25
N THR A 89 -6.25 10.20 3.06
CA THR A 89 -4.98 10.93 2.86
C THR A 89 -5.10 12.44 3.05
N GLU A 90 -6.20 12.96 3.60
CA GLU A 90 -6.36 14.39 3.85
C GLU A 90 -5.26 14.95 4.74
N LYS A 91 -4.96 16.26 4.50
CA LYS A 91 -3.95 16.97 5.30
C LYS A 91 -4.29 16.89 6.78
N GLY A 92 -3.37 16.41 7.59
CA GLY A 92 -3.56 16.20 9.04
C GLY A 92 -3.74 14.75 9.42
N ASN A 93 -4.58 13.99 8.74
CA ASN A 93 -4.82 12.57 9.06
C ASN A 93 -3.55 11.73 8.95
N LEU A 94 -2.73 11.94 7.91
CA LEU A 94 -1.45 11.25 7.75
C LEU A 94 -0.51 11.54 8.92
N LYS A 95 -0.39 12.82 9.32
CA LYS A 95 0.43 13.23 10.47
C LYS A 95 -0.05 12.54 11.75
N LEU A 96 -1.34 12.63 12.03
CA LEU A 96 -1.94 12.04 13.24
C LEU A 96 -1.73 10.53 13.27
N ALA A 97 -2.00 9.83 12.19
CA ALA A 97 -1.86 8.38 12.15
C ALA A 97 -0.39 7.93 12.28
N ILE A 98 0.55 8.59 11.61
CA ILE A 98 1.98 8.25 11.74
C ILE A 98 2.46 8.49 13.17
N LEU A 99 2.02 9.56 13.83
CA LEU A 99 2.45 9.91 15.17
C LEU A 99 1.69 9.14 16.26
N GLN A 100 0.45 8.74 16.01
CA GLN A 100 -0.30 7.88 16.94
C GLN A 100 0.34 6.50 17.05
N LYS A 101 0.41 5.96 18.27
CA LYS A 101 1.11 4.70 18.54
C LYS A 101 0.25 3.46 18.42
N ALA A 102 -1.03 3.58 18.13
CA ALA A 102 -2.00 2.53 18.40
C ALA A 102 -2.02 1.35 17.43
N ARG A 103 -1.69 1.54 16.15
CA ARG A 103 -1.88 0.48 15.13
C ARG A 103 -0.79 0.50 14.06
N PRO A 104 -0.50 -0.66 13.42
CA PRO A 104 0.34 -0.71 12.24
C PRO A 104 -0.32 0.07 11.08
N ILE A 105 0.50 0.68 10.22
CA ILE A 105 0.04 1.56 9.15
C ILE A 105 0.68 1.13 7.84
N ILE A 106 -0.12 1.03 6.78
CA ILE A 106 0.35 0.79 5.41
C ILE A 106 0.26 2.09 4.63
N ILE A 107 1.36 2.51 4.01
CA ILE A 107 1.47 3.76 3.26
C ILE A 107 2.15 3.50 1.92
N TYR A 108 1.61 4.09 0.87
CA TYR A 108 2.29 4.32 -0.40
C TYR A 108 2.94 5.71 -0.35
N PRO A 109 4.27 5.83 -0.16
CA PRO A 109 4.88 7.11 0.18
C PRO A 109 4.82 8.18 -0.92
N ASN A 110 4.69 7.76 -2.17
CA ASN A 110 4.57 8.65 -3.31
C ASN A 110 3.15 8.71 -3.92
N GLY A 111 2.26 7.82 -3.45
CA GLY A 111 0.85 7.80 -3.84
C GLY A 111 0.62 7.85 -5.37
N ALA A 112 -0.33 8.68 -5.79
CA ALA A 112 -0.72 8.79 -7.19
C ALA A 112 0.41 9.18 -8.16
N LYS A 113 1.42 9.95 -7.70
CA LYS A 113 2.56 10.33 -8.53
C LYS A 113 3.36 9.11 -8.99
N GLU A 114 3.56 8.14 -8.11
CA GLU A 114 4.28 6.92 -8.44
C GLU A 114 3.44 5.98 -9.34
N VAL A 115 2.13 5.94 -9.12
CA VAL A 115 1.19 5.23 -10.00
C VAL A 115 1.28 5.75 -11.44
N LEU A 116 1.31 7.06 -11.60
CA LEU A 116 1.38 7.69 -12.93
C LEU A 116 2.74 7.47 -13.60
N ALA A 117 3.83 7.51 -12.83
CA ALA A 117 5.18 7.26 -13.31
C ALA A 117 5.40 5.79 -13.68
N ASN A 118 4.90 4.87 -12.85
CA ASN A 118 4.95 3.42 -13.06
C ASN A 118 3.79 2.91 -13.94
N SER A 119 3.44 3.67 -14.98
CA SER A 119 2.47 3.19 -15.94
C SER A 119 2.95 1.88 -16.59
N ILE A 120 2.01 1.13 -17.13
CA ILE A 120 2.12 -0.21 -17.73
C ILE A 120 3.40 -0.43 -18.58
N GLN A 121 4.02 0.61 -19.10
CA GLN A 121 5.19 0.53 -19.97
C GLN A 121 6.54 0.61 -19.25
N ASN A 122 6.58 1.08 -18.00
CA ASN A 122 7.85 1.23 -17.28
C ASN A 122 7.67 1.02 -15.76
N PRO A 123 7.60 -0.24 -15.30
CA PRO A 123 7.23 -0.59 -13.92
C PRO A 123 8.34 -0.34 -12.87
N LYS A 124 9.45 0.26 -13.23
CA LYS A 124 10.64 0.37 -12.37
C LYS A 124 11.04 1.79 -12.00
N ILE A 125 10.18 2.78 -12.20
CA ILE A 125 10.52 4.14 -11.79
C ILE A 125 10.30 4.26 -10.28
N LEU A 126 11.41 4.37 -9.56
CA LEU A 126 11.42 4.66 -8.15
C LEU A 126 11.52 6.17 -7.96
N LEU A 127 10.44 6.79 -7.51
CA LEU A 127 10.45 8.20 -7.15
C LEU A 127 11.07 8.42 -5.77
N PRO A 128 11.78 9.55 -5.55
CA PRO A 128 12.22 9.94 -4.22
C PRO A 128 11.04 10.04 -3.26
N ILE A 129 11.22 9.59 -2.03
CA ILE A 129 10.17 9.64 -1.02
C ILE A 129 9.86 11.11 -0.68
N GLN A 130 8.60 11.46 -0.58
CA GLN A 130 8.20 12.83 -0.24
C GLN A 130 8.83 13.27 1.09
N LYS A 131 9.58 14.39 1.10
CA LYS A 131 10.28 14.94 2.27
C LYS A 131 9.38 15.06 3.51
N LYS A 132 8.11 15.43 3.32
CA LYS A 132 7.13 15.54 4.39
C LYS A 132 6.84 14.18 5.05
N ILE A 133 6.77 13.11 4.27
CA ILE A 133 6.58 11.76 4.78
C ILE A 133 7.82 11.34 5.57
N LEU A 134 9.02 11.50 4.99
CA LEU A 134 10.29 11.19 5.67
C LEU A 134 10.41 11.91 7.03
N TYR A 135 10.02 13.17 7.08
CA TYR A 135 10.01 13.94 8.32
C TYR A 135 9.09 13.34 9.38
N TYR A 136 7.86 12.94 8.99
CA TYR A 136 6.95 12.29 9.94
C TYR A 136 7.41 10.90 10.35
N LEU A 137 7.98 10.13 9.43
CA LEU A 137 8.57 8.83 9.74
C LEU A 137 9.67 8.96 10.79
N LEU A 138 10.56 9.92 10.61
CA LEU A 138 11.65 10.19 11.57
C LEU A 138 11.11 10.61 12.93
N LYS A 139 10.12 11.52 12.98
CA LYS A 139 9.47 11.97 14.23
C LYS A 139 8.66 10.88 14.93
N SER A 140 8.12 9.93 14.22
CA SER A 140 7.29 8.86 14.79
C SER A 140 8.06 7.96 15.74
N LYS A 141 9.38 7.84 15.56
CA LYS A 141 10.27 6.89 16.27
C LYS A 141 9.79 5.43 16.18
N LYS A 142 9.00 5.11 15.17
CA LYS A 142 8.48 3.76 14.91
C LYS A 142 9.45 2.93 14.09
N ASN A 143 9.26 1.62 14.10
CA ASN A 143 9.90 0.74 13.14
C ASN A 143 9.26 0.91 11.76
N ILE A 144 10.06 0.78 10.71
CA ILE A 144 9.60 0.80 9.32
C ILE A 144 9.93 -0.55 8.69
N HIS A 145 8.99 -1.14 7.99
CA HIS A 145 9.24 -2.22 7.03
C HIS A 145 9.05 -1.67 5.63
N VAL A 146 10.03 -1.93 4.76
CA VAL A 146 9.88 -1.67 3.33
C VAL A 146 9.26 -2.91 2.71
N VAL A 147 8.18 -2.73 2.00
CA VAL A 147 7.47 -3.81 1.30
C VAL A 147 7.64 -3.57 -0.19
N THR A 148 8.49 -4.38 -0.80
CA THR A 148 8.73 -4.33 -2.24
C THR A 148 7.70 -5.19 -2.97
N ILE A 149 7.06 -4.59 -3.96
CA ILE A 149 6.09 -5.25 -4.81
C ILE A 149 6.72 -5.43 -6.17
N LEU A 150 6.93 -6.69 -6.55
CA LEU A 150 7.50 -7.06 -7.83
C LEU A 150 6.38 -7.55 -8.74
N ASN A 151 6.60 -7.49 -10.06
CA ASN A 151 5.72 -8.03 -11.10
C ASN A 151 4.23 -7.61 -11.05
N GLU A 152 3.86 -6.53 -10.36
CA GLU A 152 2.47 -6.08 -10.28
C GLU A 152 1.86 -5.84 -11.66
N THR A 153 2.63 -5.27 -12.59
CA THR A 153 2.20 -5.01 -13.97
C THR A 153 1.98 -6.26 -14.80
N LYS A 154 2.61 -7.39 -14.44
CA LYS A 154 2.34 -8.69 -15.04
C LYS A 154 1.07 -9.33 -14.49
N CYS A 155 0.80 -9.10 -13.19
CA CYS A 155 -0.37 -9.64 -12.52
C CYS A 155 -1.66 -8.92 -12.88
N TYR A 156 -1.58 -7.64 -13.22
CA TYR A 156 -2.74 -6.80 -13.49
C TYR A 156 -2.61 -6.12 -14.84
N SER A 157 -3.53 -6.39 -15.71
CA SER A 157 -3.62 -5.78 -17.04
C SER A 157 -4.73 -4.73 -17.08
N PHE A 158 -4.58 -3.76 -17.96
CA PHE A 158 -5.50 -2.65 -18.13
C PHE A 158 -5.86 -2.49 -19.61
N ASN A 159 -7.08 -2.06 -19.88
CA ASN A 159 -7.45 -1.67 -21.22
C ASN A 159 -6.66 -0.42 -21.65
N SER A 160 -5.89 -0.52 -22.74
CA SER A 160 -4.99 0.53 -23.23
C SER A 160 -5.70 1.85 -23.57
N SER A 161 -6.92 1.76 -24.11
CA SER A 161 -7.72 2.95 -24.47
C SER A 161 -8.16 3.69 -23.21
N LEU A 162 -8.64 2.97 -22.19
CA LEU A 162 -9.02 3.55 -20.92
C LEU A 162 -7.82 4.19 -20.19
N VAL A 163 -6.62 3.60 -20.31
CA VAL A 163 -5.39 4.19 -19.75
C VAL A 163 -5.06 5.53 -20.40
N LYS A 164 -5.24 5.68 -21.72
CA LYS A 164 -5.02 6.95 -22.42
C LYS A 164 -5.99 8.03 -21.93
N ILE A 165 -7.27 7.70 -21.81
CA ILE A 165 -8.30 8.60 -21.27
C ILE A 165 -7.96 9.00 -19.83
N TYR A 166 -7.56 8.05 -19.01
CA TYR A 166 -7.16 8.29 -17.64
C TYR A 166 -5.96 9.24 -17.54
N LYS A 167 -4.90 9.02 -18.32
CA LYS A 167 -3.74 9.92 -18.39
C LYS A 167 -4.12 11.34 -18.80
N PHE A 168 -5.06 11.47 -19.74
CA PHE A 168 -5.57 12.77 -20.17
C PHE A 168 -6.32 13.47 -19.04
N ILE A 169 -7.25 12.81 -18.39
CA ILE A 169 -8.04 13.37 -17.27
C ILE A 169 -7.12 13.79 -16.11
N ASN A 170 -6.12 12.98 -15.75
CA ASN A 170 -5.19 13.29 -14.66
C ASN A 170 -4.27 14.49 -14.92
N LYS A 171 -4.14 14.95 -16.17
CA LYS A 171 -3.45 16.23 -16.44
C LYS A 171 -4.21 17.44 -15.90
N PHE A 172 -5.53 17.34 -15.83
CA PHE A 172 -6.40 18.45 -15.43
C PHE A 172 -6.93 18.30 -14.00
N ILE A 173 -7.06 17.08 -13.55
CA ILE A 173 -7.63 16.76 -12.24
C ILE A 173 -6.65 15.82 -11.56
N ASP A 174 -5.96 16.30 -10.52
CA ASP A 174 -5.04 15.49 -9.68
C ASP A 174 -5.84 14.49 -8.83
N ILE A 175 -6.66 13.68 -9.51
CA ILE A 175 -7.46 12.63 -8.93
C ILE A 175 -6.62 11.38 -9.00
N GLY A 176 -5.94 11.04 -7.92
CA GLY A 176 -5.23 9.76 -7.78
C GLY A 176 -6.18 8.56 -7.73
N ILE A 177 -7.16 8.49 -8.63
CA ILE A 177 -8.07 7.36 -8.75
C ILE A 177 -7.39 6.33 -9.63
N PRO A 178 -7.15 5.09 -9.19
CA PRO A 178 -6.76 4.01 -10.07
C PRO A 178 -7.96 3.66 -10.94
N PHE A 179 -7.95 4.16 -12.13
CA PHE A 179 -8.92 3.86 -13.16
C PHE A 179 -8.14 3.50 -14.42
N PRO A 180 -8.52 2.52 -15.14
CA PRO A 180 -9.66 1.62 -15.05
C PRO A 180 -9.40 0.43 -14.10
N LEU A 181 -10.47 -0.28 -13.71
CA LEU A 181 -10.35 -1.49 -12.92
C LEU A 181 -9.47 -2.50 -13.68
N PRO A 182 -8.36 -2.96 -13.07
CA PRO A 182 -7.50 -3.94 -13.71
C PRO A 182 -8.18 -5.30 -13.72
N TYR A 183 -7.92 -6.08 -14.73
CA TYR A 183 -8.23 -7.50 -14.68
C TYR A 183 -6.98 -8.29 -14.28
N TYR A 184 -7.20 -9.37 -13.53
CA TYR A 184 -6.14 -10.21 -13.01
C TYR A 184 -5.68 -11.22 -14.08
N SER A 185 -4.38 -11.24 -14.41
CA SER A 185 -3.82 -12.12 -15.46
C SER A 185 -3.66 -13.59 -15.05
N GLY A 186 -3.81 -13.89 -13.75
CA GLY A 186 -3.56 -15.23 -13.21
C GLY A 186 -2.15 -15.44 -12.65
N GLU A 187 -1.18 -14.58 -12.95
CA GLU A 187 0.18 -14.69 -12.41
C GLU A 187 0.24 -14.43 -10.90
N LYS A 188 1.23 -15.03 -10.23
CA LYS A 188 1.43 -14.79 -8.81
C LYS A 188 2.10 -13.44 -8.58
N LEU A 189 1.51 -12.65 -7.69
CA LEU A 189 2.12 -11.42 -7.20
C LEU A 189 3.30 -11.75 -6.28
N ASN A 190 4.43 -11.09 -6.44
CA ASN A 190 5.59 -11.27 -5.59
C ASN A 190 5.72 -10.08 -4.62
N ILE A 191 5.63 -10.37 -3.31
CA ILE A 191 5.72 -9.37 -2.24
C ILE A 191 6.87 -9.73 -1.31
N HIS A 192 7.80 -8.81 -1.15
CA HIS A 192 8.93 -8.98 -0.25
C HIS A 192 8.94 -7.91 0.83
N MET A 193 8.87 -8.31 2.09
CA MET A 193 9.00 -7.41 3.24
C MET A 193 10.44 -7.41 3.77
N SER A 194 11.00 -6.23 4.02
CA SER A 194 12.32 -6.07 4.62
C SER A 194 12.32 -6.35 6.13
N ASN A 195 13.49 -6.57 6.70
CA ASN A 195 13.68 -6.45 8.14
C ASN A 195 13.33 -5.03 8.63
N ALA A 196 12.98 -4.92 9.91
CA ALA A 196 12.57 -3.65 10.49
C ALA A 196 13.73 -2.64 10.56
N ILE A 197 13.49 -1.44 10.07
CA ILE A 197 14.37 -0.29 10.19
C ILE A 197 13.92 0.51 11.43
N ASN A 198 14.78 0.61 12.45
CA ASN A 198 14.47 1.37 13.64
C ASN A 198 14.76 2.87 13.40
N THR A 199 13.71 3.69 13.28
CA THR A 199 13.87 5.12 12.99
C THR A 199 14.53 5.92 14.11
N LYS A 200 14.55 5.43 15.35
CA LYS A 200 15.25 6.09 16.48
C LYS A 200 16.76 6.25 16.26
N LYS A 201 17.34 5.43 15.39
CA LYS A 201 18.78 5.45 15.07
C LYS A 201 19.17 6.56 14.11
N PHE A 202 18.20 7.27 13.53
CA PHE A 202 18.45 8.28 12.50
C PHE A 202 18.14 9.67 13.02
N LYS A 203 19.01 10.63 12.69
CA LYS A 203 18.86 12.06 13.01
C LYS A 203 18.53 12.89 11.76
N ASN A 204 18.74 12.32 10.57
CA ASN A 204 18.63 13.02 9.30
C ASN A 204 17.71 12.24 8.35
N ILE A 205 16.81 12.98 7.65
CA ILE A 205 15.86 12.40 6.69
C ILE A 205 16.55 11.78 5.47
N TYR A 206 17.66 12.34 5.01
CA TYR A 206 18.40 11.82 3.84
C TYR A 206 19.06 10.46 4.13
N ILE A 207 19.62 10.31 5.34
CA ILE A 207 20.21 9.03 5.77
C ILE A 207 19.10 7.97 5.92
N LEU A 208 17.95 8.37 6.47
CA LEU A 208 16.80 7.49 6.58
C LEU A 208 16.30 7.06 5.20
N GLU A 209 16.15 8.01 4.24
CA GLU A 209 15.73 7.72 2.88
C GLU A 209 16.68 6.72 2.20
N LYS A 210 17.99 7.00 2.22
CA LYS A 210 19.01 6.10 1.67
C LYS A 210 18.90 4.70 2.28
N LYS A 211 18.67 4.60 3.60
CA LYS A 211 18.49 3.32 4.27
C LYS A 211 17.21 2.60 3.80
N ILE A 212 16.10 3.32 3.63
CA ILE A 212 14.85 2.76 3.09
C ILE A 212 15.07 2.23 1.67
N LEU A 213 15.68 3.03 0.80
CA LEU A 213 15.93 2.65 -0.60
C LEU A 213 16.84 1.43 -0.72
N ASN A 214 17.86 1.31 0.15
CA ASN A 214 18.74 0.13 0.16
C ASN A 214 18.05 -1.17 0.62
N HIS A 215 16.83 -1.09 1.14
CA HIS A 215 16.04 -2.28 1.51
C HIS A 215 15.07 -2.71 0.41
N LEU A 216 14.96 -1.93 -0.67
CA LEU A 216 14.20 -2.35 -1.85
C LEU A 216 14.97 -3.47 -2.55
N LYS A 217 14.28 -4.59 -2.76
CA LYS A 217 14.74 -5.63 -3.66
C LYS A 217 14.16 -5.33 -5.05
N ILE A 218 14.89 -4.61 -5.85
CA ILE A 218 14.55 -4.30 -7.24
C ILE A 218 15.51 -5.06 -8.14
#